data_62087997b37c862d203c6e374c9b0a06
#
_entry.id   62087997b37c862d203c6e374c9b0a06
#
_cell.length_a   1.000
_cell.length_b   1.000
_cell.length_c   1.000
_cell.angle_alpha   90.00
_cell.angle_beta   90.00
_cell.angle_gamma   90.00
#
_symmetry.space_group_name_H-M   'P 1'
#
loop_
_entity.id
_entity.type
_entity.pdbx_description
1 polymer ?
#
loop_
_entity_poly.entity_id
_entity_poly.type
_entity_poly.pdbx_seq_one_letter_code
_entity_poly.pdbx_strand_id
1 'polypeptide(L)'
;MKSKIGWLVVLLLIALLGFIVYSFFFGGNKINSHFEREFTLSVNDLALVGDEVYVKFWKIDDTRCKEVTCQREGEQVVNLVVINNHHINFVKLGTLAETMKKINNEYEISLIQLNEDNEVTLKLIKSE
;
A
#
# COMPACT_ATOMS: atom_id res chain seq x y z
N MET A 1 -20.86 -8.84 40.66
CA MET A 1 -20.16 -9.83 39.85
C MET A 1 -20.39 -9.69 38.35
N LYS A 2 -21.53 -9.14 37.93
CA LYS A 2 -21.77 -8.91 36.51
C LYS A 2 -20.79 -7.87 35.88
N SER A 3 -20.28 -6.93 36.68
CA SER A 3 -19.36 -5.89 36.19
C SER A 3 -17.97 -6.43 35.83
N LYS A 4 -17.49 -7.49 36.51
CA LYS A 4 -16.19 -8.08 36.20
C LYS A 4 -16.19 -8.84 34.88
N ILE A 5 -17.29 -9.53 34.57
CA ILE A 5 -17.44 -10.26 33.30
C ILE A 5 -17.53 -9.28 32.14
N GLY A 6 -18.32 -8.20 32.31
CA GLY A 6 -18.41 -7.15 31.29
C GLY A 6 -17.06 -6.49 31.00
N TRP A 7 -16.29 -6.21 32.04
CA TRP A 7 -14.96 -5.63 31.89
C TRP A 7 -13.99 -6.58 31.15
N LEU A 8 -14.03 -7.87 31.47
CA LEU A 8 -13.21 -8.87 30.78
C LEU A 8 -13.56 -8.99 29.29
N VAL A 9 -14.84 -8.94 28.97
CA VAL A 9 -15.31 -8.97 27.56
C VAL A 9 -14.81 -7.74 26.82
N VAL A 10 -14.88 -6.56 27.42
CA VAL A 10 -14.39 -5.32 26.80
C VAL A 10 -12.89 -5.39 26.56
N LEU A 11 -12.10 -5.88 27.52
CA LEU A 11 -10.67 -6.05 27.35
C LEU A 11 -10.34 -7.03 26.21
N LEU A 12 -11.10 -8.11 26.12
CA LEU A 12 -10.93 -9.11 25.07
C LEU A 12 -11.20 -8.54 23.69
N LEU A 13 -12.27 -7.73 23.56
CA LEU A 13 -12.62 -7.05 22.31
C LEU A 13 -11.53 -6.06 21.89
N ILE A 14 -10.98 -5.29 22.84
CA ILE A 14 -9.88 -4.35 22.56
C ILE A 14 -8.64 -5.11 22.07
N ALA A 15 -8.32 -6.24 22.72
CA ALA A 15 -7.19 -7.06 22.32
C ALA A 15 -7.36 -7.62 20.90
N LEU A 16 -8.58 -8.08 20.55
CA LEU A 16 -8.89 -8.58 19.21
C LEU A 16 -8.77 -7.48 18.16
N LEU A 17 -9.32 -6.29 18.44
CA LEU A 17 -9.21 -5.15 17.53
C LEU A 17 -7.75 -4.76 17.33
N GLY A 18 -6.97 -4.70 18.40
CA GLY A 18 -5.54 -4.41 18.33
C GLY A 18 -4.79 -5.44 17.49
N PHE A 19 -5.12 -6.72 17.64
CA PHE A 19 -4.52 -7.80 16.85
C PHE A 19 -4.86 -7.67 15.37
N ILE A 20 -6.12 -7.37 15.04
CA ILE A 20 -6.56 -7.18 13.65
C ILE A 20 -5.81 -6.00 13.01
N VAL A 21 -5.74 -4.86 13.71
CA VAL A 21 -5.02 -3.67 13.22
C VAL A 21 -3.53 -3.99 13.04
N TYR A 22 -2.92 -4.66 14.02
CA TYR A 22 -1.53 -5.06 13.94
C TYR A 22 -1.29 -5.96 12.72
N SER A 23 -2.13 -6.98 12.53
CA SER A 23 -2.01 -7.89 11.39
C SER A 23 -2.18 -7.17 10.05
N PHE A 24 -3.07 -6.17 9.99
CA PHE A 24 -3.27 -5.40 8.77
C PHE A 24 -2.03 -4.57 8.42
N PHE A 25 -1.42 -3.90 9.41
CA PHE A 25 -0.26 -3.03 9.14
C PHE A 25 1.06 -3.79 9.03
N PHE A 26 1.20 -4.90 9.75
CA PHE A 26 2.45 -5.67 9.80
C PHE A 26 2.35 -7.05 9.17
N GLY A 27 1.19 -7.40 8.63
CA GLY A 27 1.05 -8.59 7.82
C GLY A 27 1.78 -8.41 6.49
N GLY A 28 2.38 -9.46 5.96
CA GLY A 28 3.17 -9.41 4.75
C GLY A 28 4.66 -9.28 5.05
N ASN A 29 5.46 -9.26 4.01
CA ASN A 29 6.91 -9.19 4.12
C ASN A 29 7.38 -7.74 4.21
N LYS A 30 8.44 -7.52 4.98
CA LYS A 30 9.09 -6.21 5.05
C LYS A 30 10.33 -6.23 4.17
N ILE A 31 10.41 -5.27 3.26
CA ILE A 31 11.49 -5.13 2.30
C ILE A 31 12.22 -3.82 2.56
N ASN A 32 13.54 -3.85 2.55
CA ASN A 32 14.36 -2.64 2.65
C ASN A 32 14.85 -2.25 1.27
N SER A 33 14.70 -0.98 0.92
CA SER A 33 15.15 -0.44 -0.36
C SER A 33 15.79 0.93 -0.18
N HIS A 34 16.31 1.48 -1.26
CA HIS A 34 16.92 2.80 -1.30
C HIS A 34 16.24 3.69 -2.32
N PHE A 35 16.38 5.01 -2.16
CA PHE A 35 15.91 5.95 -3.17
C PHE A 35 16.59 5.68 -4.52
N GLU A 36 15.86 5.94 -5.60
CA GLU A 36 16.28 5.75 -6.99
C GLU A 36 16.47 4.28 -7.40
N ARG A 37 16.20 3.33 -6.53
CA ARG A 37 16.22 1.91 -6.86
C ARG A 37 14.82 1.36 -6.99
N GLU A 38 14.65 0.45 -7.93
CA GLU A 38 13.39 -0.26 -8.10
C GLU A 38 13.23 -1.31 -7.00
N PHE A 39 12.01 -1.44 -6.51
CA PHE A 39 11.67 -2.49 -5.55
C PHE A 39 10.32 -3.09 -5.91
N THR A 40 10.15 -4.38 -5.60
CA THR A 40 8.94 -5.13 -5.95
C THR A 40 8.20 -5.52 -4.69
N LEU A 41 6.88 -5.28 -4.70
CA LEU A 41 5.99 -5.58 -3.58
C LEU A 41 4.84 -6.46 -4.04
N SER A 42 4.49 -7.46 -3.23
CA SER A 42 3.23 -8.17 -3.34
C SER A 42 2.19 -7.51 -2.45
N VAL A 43 0.92 -7.84 -2.64
CA VAL A 43 -0.16 -7.27 -1.81
C VAL A 43 0.13 -7.50 -0.33
N ASN A 44 -0.03 -6.46 0.46
CA ASN A 44 0.27 -6.38 1.90
C ASN A 44 1.76 -6.26 2.26
N ASP A 45 2.67 -6.32 1.31
CA ASP A 45 4.09 -6.10 1.61
C ASP A 45 4.35 -4.64 1.97
N LEU A 46 5.33 -4.43 2.82
CA LEU A 46 5.77 -3.13 3.29
C LEU A 46 7.22 -2.91 2.89
N ALA A 47 7.51 -1.80 2.24
CA ALA A 47 8.88 -1.40 1.91
C ALA A 47 9.30 -0.22 2.77
N LEU A 48 10.50 -0.30 3.35
CA LEU A 48 11.15 0.84 4.00
C LEU A 48 12.20 1.37 3.02
N VAL A 49 11.97 2.57 2.49
CA VAL A 49 12.83 3.17 1.48
C VAL A 49 13.68 4.26 2.12
N GLY A 50 15.00 4.10 2.02
CA GLY A 50 15.97 5.07 2.53
C GLY A 50 15.87 5.33 4.03
N ASP A 51 15.33 4.39 4.80
CA ASP A 51 15.07 4.50 6.24
C ASP A 51 14.18 5.68 6.65
N GLU A 52 13.51 6.30 5.68
CA GLU A 52 12.68 7.48 5.93
C GLU A 52 11.20 7.26 5.58
N VAL A 53 10.91 6.46 4.56
CA VAL A 53 9.57 6.36 3.98
C VAL A 53 9.13 4.91 3.97
N TYR A 54 7.91 4.67 4.47
CA TYR A 54 7.26 3.36 4.37
C TYR A 54 6.26 3.38 3.22
N VAL A 55 6.33 2.36 2.37
CA VAL A 55 5.39 2.16 1.27
C VAL A 55 4.73 0.82 1.44
N LYS A 56 3.42 0.81 1.60
CA LYS A 56 2.63 -0.41 1.73
C LYS A 56 1.76 -0.59 0.49
N PHE A 57 1.82 -1.78 -0.10
CA PHE A 57 0.94 -2.15 -1.19
C PHE A 57 -0.36 -2.70 -0.61
N TRP A 58 -1.43 -1.91 -0.73
CA TRP A 58 -2.71 -2.23 -0.11
C TRP A 58 -3.57 -3.14 -0.98
N LYS A 59 -3.90 -2.72 -2.20
CA LYS A 59 -4.77 -3.48 -3.09
C LYS A 59 -4.62 -3.03 -4.54
N ILE A 60 -5.16 -3.85 -5.44
CA ILE A 60 -5.28 -3.51 -6.85
C ILE A 60 -6.76 -3.37 -7.18
N ASP A 61 -7.13 -2.26 -7.81
CA ASP A 61 -8.43 -2.06 -8.41
C ASP A 61 -8.31 -2.32 -9.91
N ASP A 62 -9.03 -3.31 -10.42
CA ASP A 62 -8.99 -3.69 -11.82
C ASP A 62 -10.25 -3.21 -12.52
N THR A 63 -10.09 -2.18 -13.34
CA THR A 63 -11.19 -1.62 -14.14
C THR A 63 -11.16 -2.11 -15.58
N ARG A 64 -10.26 -3.05 -15.89
CA ARG A 64 -10.18 -3.62 -17.24
C ARG A 64 -11.46 -4.35 -17.57
N CYS A 65 -11.88 -4.19 -18.81
CA CYS A 65 -13.06 -4.86 -19.27
C CYS A 65 -12.80 -6.35 -19.49
N LYS A 66 -13.64 -7.19 -18.90
CA LYS A 66 -13.56 -8.65 -19.06
C LYS A 66 -14.57 -9.20 -20.07
N GLU A 67 -15.41 -8.31 -20.61
CA GLU A 67 -16.42 -8.70 -21.59
C GLU A 67 -15.99 -8.31 -23.00
N VAL A 68 -16.40 -9.12 -23.98
CA VAL A 68 -16.04 -8.95 -25.40
C VAL A 68 -16.64 -7.67 -26.01
N THR A 69 -17.68 -7.11 -25.38
CA THR A 69 -18.41 -5.95 -25.90
C THR A 69 -17.96 -4.61 -25.32
N CYS A 70 -16.91 -4.56 -24.56
CA CYS A 70 -16.45 -3.32 -23.95
C CYS A 70 -15.74 -2.42 -24.94
N GLN A 71 -16.12 -1.13 -24.94
CA GLN A 71 -15.54 -0.12 -25.81
C GLN A 71 -14.42 0.70 -25.15
N ARG A 72 -14.18 0.50 -23.86
CA ARG A 72 -13.13 1.20 -23.10
C ARG A 72 -12.06 0.25 -22.62
N GLU A 73 -10.81 0.63 -22.84
CA GLU A 73 -9.70 -0.03 -22.17
C GLU A 73 -9.68 0.43 -20.73
N GLY A 74 -9.95 -0.51 -19.80
CA GLY A 74 -9.75 -0.25 -18.40
C GLY A 74 -8.29 -0.41 -18.02
N GLU A 75 -7.93 0.03 -16.84
CA GLU A 75 -6.59 -0.12 -16.31
C GLU A 75 -6.61 -0.79 -14.94
N GLN A 76 -5.46 -1.27 -14.52
CA GLN A 76 -5.27 -1.70 -13.14
C GLN A 76 -4.72 -0.52 -12.35
N VAL A 77 -5.33 -0.25 -11.20
CA VAL A 77 -4.91 0.83 -10.31
C VAL A 77 -4.33 0.21 -9.05
N VAL A 78 -3.08 0.55 -8.77
CA VAL A 78 -2.35 0.10 -7.59
C VAL A 78 -2.59 1.11 -6.47
N ASN A 79 -3.13 0.64 -5.36
CA ASN A 79 -3.40 1.47 -4.18
C ASN A 79 -2.28 1.27 -3.16
N LEU A 80 -1.61 2.35 -2.83
CA LEU A 80 -0.48 2.35 -1.92
C LEU A 80 -0.76 3.26 -0.74
N VAL A 81 -0.17 2.91 0.40
CA VAL A 81 -0.14 3.80 1.58
C VAL A 81 1.31 4.19 1.79
N VAL A 82 1.58 5.49 1.71
CA VAL A 82 2.92 6.04 1.89
C VAL A 82 2.96 6.81 3.21
N ILE A 83 3.85 6.40 4.10
CA ILE A 83 4.00 7.01 5.43
C ILE A 83 5.36 7.70 5.49
N ASN A 84 5.33 9.00 5.73
CA ASN A 84 6.51 9.86 5.77
C ASN A 84 6.35 10.89 6.87
N ASN A 85 7.32 11.00 7.78
CA ASN A 85 7.36 12.02 8.84
C ASN A 85 6.01 12.24 9.54
N HIS A 86 5.36 11.15 9.98
CA HIS A 86 4.05 11.16 10.62
C HIS A 86 2.89 11.56 9.71
N HIS A 87 3.13 11.71 8.41
CA HIS A 87 2.09 11.94 7.41
C HIS A 87 1.74 10.64 6.70
N ILE A 88 0.45 10.37 6.55
CA ILE A 88 -0.05 9.20 5.83
C ILE A 88 -0.69 9.69 4.54
N ASN A 89 -0.20 9.17 3.41
CA ASN A 89 -0.71 9.53 2.10
C ASN A 89 -1.25 8.27 1.40
N PHE A 90 -2.46 8.36 0.87
CA PHE A 90 -3.01 7.32 0.02
C PHE A 90 -2.72 7.66 -1.43
N VAL A 91 -1.99 6.77 -2.11
CA VAL A 91 -1.51 7.00 -3.46
C VAL A 91 -2.12 5.96 -4.39
N LYS A 92 -2.64 6.42 -5.52
CA LYS A 92 -3.17 5.55 -6.57
C LYS A 92 -2.34 5.73 -7.82
N LEU A 93 -1.78 4.65 -8.34
CA LEU A 93 -1.00 4.65 -9.58
C LEU A 93 -1.66 3.71 -10.58
N GLY A 94 -1.90 4.20 -11.79
CA GLY A 94 -2.50 3.42 -12.85
C GLY A 94 -1.47 2.84 -13.81
N THR A 95 -1.83 1.76 -14.50
CA THR A 95 -0.96 1.16 -15.50
C THR A 95 -0.96 1.92 -16.83
N LEU A 96 -1.98 2.72 -17.09
CA LEU A 96 -2.11 3.52 -18.32
C LEU A 96 -2.00 5.01 -18.07
N ALA A 97 -2.66 5.51 -17.03
CA ALA A 97 -2.66 6.92 -16.67
C ALA A 97 -2.09 7.08 -15.25
N GLU A 98 -1.52 8.24 -14.96
CA GLU A 98 -0.97 8.54 -13.64
C GLU A 98 -0.02 7.46 -13.10
N THR A 99 0.98 7.12 -13.90
CA THR A 99 2.01 6.15 -13.50
C THR A 99 3.00 6.73 -12.48
N MET A 100 2.98 8.04 -12.29
CA MET A 100 3.82 8.77 -11.34
C MET A 100 2.99 9.72 -10.50
N LYS A 101 3.37 9.90 -9.24
CA LYS A 101 2.72 10.87 -8.37
C LYS A 101 3.74 11.49 -7.41
N LYS A 102 3.62 12.80 -7.20
CA LYS A 102 4.43 13.52 -6.21
C LYS A 102 3.76 13.44 -4.85
N ILE A 103 4.56 13.24 -3.82
CA ILE A 103 4.12 13.17 -2.43
C ILE A 103 4.75 14.34 -1.69
N ASN A 104 3.90 15.29 -1.23
CA ASN A 104 4.31 16.45 -0.43
C ASN A 104 5.45 17.28 -1.03
N ASN A 105 5.62 17.27 -2.35
CA ASN A 105 6.72 17.94 -3.05
C ASN A 105 8.12 17.47 -2.64
N GLU A 106 8.22 16.44 -1.79
CA GLU A 106 9.51 15.91 -1.33
C GLU A 106 9.89 14.61 -2.04
N TYR A 107 8.89 13.84 -2.44
CA TYR A 107 9.11 12.52 -3.04
C TYR A 107 8.28 12.35 -4.31
N GLU A 108 8.77 11.50 -5.18
CA GLU A 108 8.03 11.09 -6.38
C GLU A 108 8.05 9.57 -6.47
N ILE A 109 6.86 8.96 -6.52
CA ILE A 109 6.71 7.52 -6.65
C ILE A 109 6.24 7.17 -8.06
N SER A 110 6.89 6.19 -8.67
CA SER A 110 6.59 5.76 -10.04
C SER A 110 6.24 4.29 -10.07
N LEU A 111 5.22 3.95 -10.84
CA LEU A 111 4.88 2.57 -11.16
C LEU A 111 5.68 2.14 -12.39
N ILE A 112 6.60 1.21 -12.21
CA ILE A 112 7.46 0.73 -13.29
C ILE A 112 6.78 -0.43 -14.03
N GLN A 113 6.25 -1.40 -13.26
CA GLN A 113 5.64 -2.59 -13.82
C GLN A 113 4.66 -3.22 -12.83
N LEU A 114 3.59 -3.77 -13.36
CA LEU A 114 2.68 -4.62 -12.61
C LEU A 114 2.60 -5.96 -13.35
N ASN A 115 3.05 -7.04 -12.71
CA ASN A 115 3.05 -8.34 -13.36
C ASN A 115 1.77 -9.12 -13.08
N GLU A 116 1.63 -10.29 -13.72
CA GLU A 116 0.43 -11.12 -13.63
C GLU A 116 0.21 -11.73 -12.25
N ASP A 117 1.27 -11.87 -11.46
CA ASP A 117 1.21 -12.41 -10.09
C ASP A 117 0.82 -11.36 -9.06
N ASN A 118 0.35 -10.20 -9.49
CA ASN A 118 -0.02 -9.07 -8.64
C ASN A 118 1.16 -8.52 -7.84
N GLU A 119 2.35 -8.61 -8.41
CA GLU A 119 3.54 -7.98 -7.87
C GLU A 119 3.78 -6.66 -8.60
N VAL A 120 4.01 -5.61 -7.84
CA VAL A 120 4.24 -4.28 -8.38
C VAL A 120 5.69 -3.88 -8.19
N THR A 121 6.31 -3.37 -9.26
CA THR A 121 7.65 -2.78 -9.20
C THR A 121 7.52 -1.27 -9.17
N LEU A 122 8.07 -0.66 -8.14
CA LEU A 122 7.96 0.77 -7.87
C LEU A 122 9.35 1.38 -7.76
N LYS A 123 9.41 2.69 -7.97
CA LYS A 123 10.62 3.47 -7.76
C LYS A 123 10.25 4.74 -7.01
N LEU A 124 10.95 5.03 -5.94
CA LEU A 124 10.77 6.23 -5.15
C LEU A 124 11.99 7.12 -5.27
N ILE A 125 11.77 8.35 -5.69
CA ILE A 125 12.81 9.35 -5.89
C ILE A 125 12.57 10.49 -4.90
N LYS A 126 13.63 10.93 -4.26
CA LYS A 126 13.58 12.10 -3.38
C LYS A 126 13.81 13.36 -4.20
N SER A 127 12.86 14.28 -4.14
CA SER A 127 12.98 15.59 -4.78
C SER A 127 13.93 16.48 -3.98
N GLU A 128 14.80 17.15 -4.66
CA GLU A 128 15.66 18.16 -4.02
C GLU A 128 14.95 19.51 -3.96
#